data_8d751423385907be7806a4b3dabbb776
#
_entry.id   8d751423385907be7806a4b3dabbb776
#
_cell.length_a   1.000
_cell.length_b   1.000
_cell.length_c   1.000
_cell.angle_alpha   90.00
_cell.angle_beta   90.00
_cell.angle_gamma   90.00
#
_symmetry.space_group_name_H-M   'P 1'
#
loop_
_entity.id
_entity.type
_entity.pdbx_description
1 polymer ?
#
loop_
_entity_poly.entity_id
_entity_poly.type
_entity_poly.pdbx_seq_one_letter_code
_entity_poly.pdbx_strand_id
1 'polypeptide(L)'
;MAELPPAEEINVRELLDKYLSGEIDLICVLGPTASGKTRYAVQLARQINALLEASSAEIISADSRQVYRGMDIGTGKDLGEYEEIPYHLMDIVDAGTKYNIFEYQRDFEKAYKDIVDRGGIPILCGGSGLYIEAATCGYSLPEVPPNPELRADLEKETDEALIARLASLKPLHNNTDYDTRKRLIRALEIAIYEAEHPVQRTAFLPKNTYYIGTLVSREERNAKIDKRLDARLEEGMVEEIRSLIEGAHPAQCIIDNDGNTIPGQPIPAEDLIYYGLEYKFVTLYLIGELTFEEMRQQLATAIHQFAKRQMTWFRGMERKGIVIHWTRP
;
A
#
# COMPACT_ATOMS: atom_id res chain seq x y z
N MET A 1 6.78 27.68 -1.85
CA MET A 1 6.86 26.23 -1.46
C MET A 1 5.95 26.06 -0.25
N ALA A 2 5.13 25.01 -0.18
CA ALA A 2 4.36 24.78 1.04
C ALA A 2 5.36 24.40 2.15
N GLU A 3 5.31 25.13 3.24
CA GLU A 3 6.16 24.93 4.40
C GLU A 3 5.91 23.52 4.98
N LEU A 4 6.98 22.85 5.43
CA LEU A 4 6.86 21.56 6.09
C LEU A 4 6.14 21.79 7.44
N PRO A 5 5.27 20.85 7.87
CA PRO A 5 4.71 20.91 9.23
C PRO A 5 5.84 20.93 10.28
N PRO A 6 5.61 21.52 11.45
CA PRO A 6 6.57 21.42 12.55
C PRO A 6 6.79 19.96 12.92
N ALA A 7 8.03 19.59 13.21
CA ALA A 7 8.36 18.25 13.68
C ALA A 7 8.18 18.19 15.21
N GLU A 8 7.56 17.11 15.68
CA GLU A 8 7.36 16.80 17.09
C GLU A 8 8.30 15.66 17.52
N GLU A 9 8.67 15.64 18.77
CA GLU A 9 9.32 14.49 19.39
C GLU A 9 8.23 13.58 20.00
N ILE A 10 8.20 12.33 19.58
CA ILE A 10 7.21 11.36 20.07
C ILE A 10 7.70 10.73 21.36
N ASN A 11 6.98 10.98 22.45
CA ASN A 11 7.23 10.32 23.73
C ASN A 11 6.65 8.89 23.71
N VAL A 12 7.52 7.90 23.53
CA VAL A 12 7.10 6.50 23.37
C VAL A 12 6.46 5.94 24.65
N ARG A 13 6.85 6.38 25.84
CA ARG A 13 6.23 5.96 27.10
C ARG A 13 4.78 6.48 27.18
N GLU A 14 4.57 7.75 26.89
CA GLU A 14 3.22 8.32 26.86
C GLU A 14 2.34 7.66 25.80
N LEU A 15 2.89 7.37 24.62
CA LEU A 15 2.19 6.66 23.55
C LEU A 15 1.77 5.25 24.01
N LEU A 16 2.67 4.54 24.69
CA LEU A 16 2.39 3.22 25.24
C LEU A 16 1.32 3.29 26.35
N ASP A 17 1.37 4.28 27.24
CA ASP A 17 0.38 4.48 28.30
C ASP A 17 -1.02 4.74 27.70
N LYS A 18 -1.11 5.51 26.62
CA LYS A 18 -2.37 5.71 25.87
C LYS A 18 -2.92 4.41 25.28
N TYR A 19 -2.04 3.55 24.75
CA TYR A 19 -2.46 2.26 24.23
C TYR A 19 -2.93 1.32 25.34
N LEU A 20 -2.19 1.21 26.42
CA LEU A 20 -2.52 0.35 27.57
C LEU A 20 -3.79 0.80 28.31
N SER A 21 -4.08 2.09 28.33
CA SER A 21 -5.34 2.63 28.90
C SER A 21 -6.54 2.48 27.99
N GLY A 22 -6.35 2.08 26.72
CA GLY A 22 -7.42 1.98 25.72
C GLY A 22 -7.86 3.35 25.14
N GLU A 23 -7.08 4.41 25.38
CA GLU A 23 -7.30 5.71 24.70
C GLU A 23 -7.06 5.58 23.20
N ILE A 24 -6.08 4.80 22.81
CA ILE A 24 -5.82 4.40 21.42
C ILE A 24 -5.76 2.88 21.32
N ASP A 25 -6.07 2.35 20.14
CA ASP A 25 -6.09 0.91 19.86
C ASP A 25 -5.21 0.52 18.65
N LEU A 26 -4.66 1.51 17.94
CA LEU A 26 -3.69 1.30 16.87
C LEU A 26 -2.69 2.45 16.80
N ILE A 27 -1.43 2.12 16.55
CA ILE A 27 -0.38 3.08 16.18
C ILE A 27 -0.19 2.99 14.67
N CYS A 28 -0.23 4.14 13.95
CA CYS A 28 -0.02 4.18 12.51
C CYS A 28 1.20 5.04 12.17
N VAL A 29 2.23 4.42 11.60
CA VAL A 29 3.41 5.12 11.06
C VAL A 29 3.24 5.28 9.55
N LEU A 30 3.07 6.52 9.10
CA LEU A 30 2.86 6.85 7.70
C LEU A 30 3.93 7.81 7.17
N GLY A 31 4.07 7.83 5.86
CA GLY A 31 5.00 8.74 5.21
C GLY A 31 5.19 8.41 3.74
N PRO A 32 5.70 9.36 2.94
CA PRO A 32 5.97 9.10 1.53
C PRO A 32 7.11 8.09 1.35
N THR A 33 7.27 7.59 0.14
CA THR A 33 8.44 6.74 -0.18
C THR A 33 9.73 7.49 0.15
N ALA A 34 10.75 6.76 0.60
CA ALA A 34 12.07 7.26 1.04
C ALA A 34 12.04 8.24 2.23
N SER A 35 10.97 8.23 3.06
CA SER A 35 10.91 9.05 4.29
C SER A 35 11.48 8.36 5.53
N GLY A 36 11.90 7.10 5.45
CA GLY A 36 12.42 6.34 6.60
C GLY A 36 11.35 5.74 7.52
N LYS A 37 10.09 5.66 7.07
CA LYS A 37 8.96 5.16 7.88
C LYS A 37 9.16 3.74 8.43
N THR A 38 9.68 2.80 7.62
CA THR A 38 9.92 1.41 8.03
C THR A 38 10.91 1.36 9.19
N ARG A 39 12.07 1.98 9.00
CA ARG A 39 13.10 2.08 10.04
C ARG A 39 12.56 2.71 11.31
N TYR A 40 11.77 3.78 11.19
CA TYR A 40 11.14 4.43 12.34
C TYR A 40 10.14 3.48 13.05
N ALA A 41 9.30 2.76 12.30
CA ALA A 41 8.34 1.81 12.88
C ALA A 41 9.03 0.67 13.62
N VAL A 42 10.12 0.13 13.08
CA VAL A 42 10.94 -0.91 13.74
C VAL A 42 11.58 -0.38 15.00
N GLN A 43 12.16 0.83 14.98
CA GLN A 43 12.73 1.45 16.18
C GLN A 43 11.67 1.71 17.25
N LEU A 44 10.47 2.17 16.85
CA LEU A 44 9.34 2.36 17.76
C LEU A 44 8.92 1.03 18.40
N ALA A 45 8.78 -0.04 17.60
CA ALA A 45 8.46 -1.38 18.10
C ALA A 45 9.49 -1.88 19.12
N ARG A 46 10.79 -1.68 18.86
CA ARG A 46 11.86 -2.01 19.81
C ARG A 46 11.78 -1.23 21.12
N GLN A 47 11.49 0.07 21.02
CA GLN A 47 11.35 0.90 22.22
C GLN A 47 10.14 0.47 23.06
N ILE A 48 9.02 0.13 22.43
CA ILE A 48 7.85 -0.42 23.10
C ILE A 48 8.18 -1.75 23.76
N ASN A 49 8.83 -2.68 23.04
CA ASN A 49 9.24 -3.98 23.57
C ASN A 49 10.18 -3.85 24.77
N ALA A 50 11.13 -2.89 24.73
CA ALA A 50 12.03 -2.61 25.83
C ALA A 50 11.29 -2.07 27.06
N LEU A 51 10.27 -1.23 26.88
CA LEU A 51 9.45 -0.70 27.98
C LEU A 51 8.57 -1.75 28.65
N LEU A 52 8.12 -2.76 27.87
CA LEU A 52 7.29 -3.87 28.35
C LEU A 52 8.12 -5.08 28.83
N GLU A 53 9.42 -5.07 28.60
CA GLU A 53 10.30 -6.24 28.80
C GLU A 53 9.78 -7.51 28.09
N ALA A 54 9.11 -7.32 26.94
CA ALA A 54 8.47 -8.39 26.17
C ALA A 54 8.48 -8.08 24.66
N SER A 55 8.50 -9.11 23.82
CA SER A 55 8.34 -8.99 22.37
C SER A 55 6.85 -8.92 22.01
N SER A 56 6.26 -7.75 22.08
CA SER A 56 4.80 -7.55 21.95
C SER A 56 4.41 -6.68 20.75
N ALA A 57 5.29 -5.83 20.24
CA ALA A 57 4.97 -4.94 19.12
C ALA A 57 5.23 -5.64 17.79
N GLU A 58 4.22 -5.62 16.90
CA GLU A 58 4.27 -6.24 15.57
C GLU A 58 3.81 -5.24 14.50
N ILE A 59 4.42 -5.32 13.30
CA ILE A 59 4.15 -4.37 12.23
C ILE A 59 3.19 -4.99 11.22
N ILE A 60 2.14 -4.24 10.84
CA ILE A 60 1.23 -4.58 9.74
C ILE A 60 1.55 -3.65 8.57
N SER A 61 1.91 -4.20 7.40
CA SER A 61 2.22 -3.39 6.22
C SER A 61 0.97 -2.76 5.62
N ALA A 62 1.03 -1.45 5.34
CA ALA A 62 0.07 -0.72 4.54
C ALA A 62 0.69 -0.29 3.20
N ASP A 63 1.37 -1.23 2.53
CA ASP A 63 1.88 -1.05 1.18
C ASP A 63 1.18 -1.99 0.21
N SER A 64 0.54 -1.42 -0.81
CA SER A 64 -0.26 -2.18 -1.78
C SER A 64 0.56 -3.06 -2.73
N ARG A 65 1.89 -3.01 -2.66
CA ARG A 65 2.80 -3.75 -3.55
C ARG A 65 3.59 -4.82 -2.82
N GLN A 66 3.85 -4.64 -1.53
CA GLN A 66 4.60 -5.60 -0.73
C GLN A 66 3.83 -6.89 -0.40
N VAL A 67 2.55 -6.96 -0.73
CA VAL A 67 1.71 -8.16 -0.55
C VAL A 67 2.10 -9.32 -1.48
N TYR A 68 2.78 -9.07 -2.59
CA TYR A 68 3.09 -10.06 -3.62
C TYR A 68 4.40 -10.79 -3.35
N ARG A 69 4.36 -12.13 -3.33
CA ARG A 69 5.55 -12.99 -3.22
C ARG A 69 6.46 -12.83 -4.43
N GLY A 70 7.78 -12.76 -4.17
CA GLY A 70 8.77 -12.66 -5.23
C GLY A 70 8.87 -11.30 -5.92
N MET A 71 8.14 -10.31 -5.43
CA MET A 71 8.25 -8.92 -5.86
C MET A 71 8.97 -8.13 -4.76
N ASP A 72 10.29 -8.32 -4.60
CA ASP A 72 11.04 -7.90 -3.42
C ASP A 72 11.82 -6.61 -3.67
N ILE A 73 12.71 -6.63 -4.67
CA ILE A 73 13.58 -5.49 -5.00
C ILE A 73 12.74 -4.32 -5.54
N GLY A 74 11.88 -4.59 -6.53
CA GLY A 74 11.06 -3.58 -7.17
C GLY A 74 10.05 -2.94 -6.22
N THR A 75 9.48 -3.66 -5.25
CA THR A 75 8.56 -3.09 -4.25
C THR A 75 9.27 -2.50 -3.04
N GLY A 76 10.55 -2.81 -2.85
CA GLY A 76 11.36 -2.39 -1.72
C GLY A 76 10.81 -2.89 -0.41
N LYS A 77 10.66 -4.18 -0.30
CA LYS A 77 10.27 -4.81 0.97
C LYS A 77 11.30 -4.60 2.05
N ASP A 78 12.61 -4.58 1.67
CA ASP A 78 13.74 -4.34 2.57
C ASP A 78 13.59 -5.18 3.86
N LEU A 79 13.26 -6.48 3.72
CA LEU A 79 12.90 -7.37 4.84
C LEU A 79 13.96 -7.41 5.94
N GLY A 80 15.23 -7.19 5.60
CA GLY A 80 16.32 -7.08 6.56
C GLY A 80 16.17 -5.89 7.54
N GLU A 81 15.37 -4.87 7.22
CA GLU A 81 15.13 -3.74 8.14
C GLU A 81 14.24 -4.13 9.33
N TYR A 82 13.44 -5.20 9.21
CA TYR A 82 12.52 -5.63 10.28
C TYR A 82 13.25 -6.41 11.39
N GLU A 83 14.37 -7.06 11.07
CA GLU A 83 15.19 -7.85 11.98
C GLU A 83 14.33 -8.83 12.82
N GLU A 84 14.26 -8.65 14.16
CA GLU A 84 13.48 -9.49 15.06
C GLU A 84 12.00 -9.08 15.19
N ILE A 85 11.59 -7.95 14.60
CA ILE A 85 10.21 -7.47 14.73
C ILE A 85 9.30 -8.23 13.75
N PRO A 86 8.26 -8.91 14.25
CA PRO A 86 7.30 -9.60 13.37
C PRO A 86 6.56 -8.63 12.46
N TYR A 87 6.30 -9.07 11.23
CA TYR A 87 5.56 -8.28 10.25
C TYR A 87 4.46 -9.10 9.57
N HIS A 88 3.41 -8.42 9.14
CA HIS A 88 2.22 -9.00 8.52
C HIS A 88 1.88 -8.28 7.22
N LEU A 89 1.11 -8.95 6.36
CA LEU A 89 0.62 -8.48 5.07
C LEU A 89 1.72 -8.17 4.05
N MET A 90 2.84 -8.88 4.16
CA MET A 90 3.85 -9.02 3.13
C MET A 90 3.91 -10.47 2.67
N ASP A 91 4.16 -10.68 1.37
CA ASP A 91 4.24 -12.02 0.76
C ASP A 91 3.02 -12.93 1.00
N ILE A 92 1.82 -12.35 0.99
CA ILE A 92 0.57 -13.08 1.28
C ILE A 92 -0.16 -13.58 0.05
N VAL A 93 0.14 -13.02 -1.14
CA VAL A 93 -0.45 -13.43 -2.43
C VAL A 93 0.63 -13.65 -3.48
N ASP A 94 0.35 -14.50 -4.46
CA ASP A 94 1.31 -14.79 -5.52
C ASP A 94 1.34 -13.66 -6.56
N ALA A 95 2.53 -13.36 -7.09
CA ALA A 95 2.66 -12.48 -8.24
C ALA A 95 1.87 -13.06 -9.43
N GLY A 96 1.25 -12.21 -10.25
CA GLY A 96 0.29 -12.64 -11.29
C GLY A 96 -1.16 -12.56 -10.85
N THR A 97 -1.45 -12.44 -9.54
CA THR A 97 -2.82 -12.29 -9.02
C THR A 97 -3.21 -10.81 -8.85
N LYS A 98 -4.50 -10.54 -8.72
CA LYS A 98 -5.02 -9.20 -8.43
C LYS A 98 -5.45 -9.15 -6.98
N TYR A 99 -4.85 -8.25 -6.21
CA TYR A 99 -5.19 -8.00 -4.81
C TYR A 99 -5.77 -6.59 -4.68
N ASN A 100 -6.93 -6.48 -4.08
CA ASN A 100 -7.70 -5.24 -4.01
C ASN A 100 -7.86 -4.74 -2.58
N ILE A 101 -8.42 -3.54 -2.43
CA ILE A 101 -8.57 -2.87 -1.14
C ILE A 101 -9.54 -3.59 -0.18
N PHE A 102 -10.54 -4.32 -0.72
CA PHE A 102 -11.45 -5.13 0.09
C PHE A 102 -10.70 -6.31 0.72
N GLU A 103 -9.90 -7.04 -0.08
CA GLU A 103 -9.07 -8.14 0.41
C GLU A 103 -8.07 -7.64 1.46
N TYR A 104 -7.45 -6.47 1.21
CA TYR A 104 -6.56 -5.85 2.18
C TYR A 104 -7.26 -5.55 3.52
N GLN A 105 -8.46 -4.96 3.49
CA GLN A 105 -9.20 -4.63 4.70
C GLN A 105 -9.55 -5.89 5.50
N ARG A 106 -10.00 -6.95 4.84
CA ARG A 106 -10.27 -8.26 5.44
C ARG A 106 -9.02 -8.85 6.10
N ASP A 107 -7.90 -8.85 5.38
CA ASP A 107 -6.65 -9.45 5.86
C ASP A 107 -6.00 -8.59 6.94
N PHE A 108 -6.14 -7.26 6.87
CA PHE A 108 -5.75 -6.34 7.94
C PHE A 108 -6.55 -6.63 9.22
N GLU A 109 -7.86 -6.75 9.13
CA GLU A 109 -8.73 -7.06 10.28
C GLU A 109 -8.31 -8.36 10.96
N LYS A 110 -8.01 -9.39 10.17
CA LYS A 110 -7.53 -10.67 10.66
C LYS A 110 -6.19 -10.53 11.39
N ALA A 111 -5.20 -9.88 10.79
CA ALA A 111 -3.89 -9.68 11.39
C ALA A 111 -3.97 -8.82 12.66
N TYR A 112 -4.75 -7.73 12.62
CA TYR A 112 -4.97 -6.85 13.76
C TYR A 112 -5.57 -7.62 14.96
N LYS A 113 -6.64 -8.38 14.73
CA LYS A 113 -7.29 -9.20 15.77
C LYS A 113 -6.35 -10.25 16.34
N ASP A 114 -5.62 -10.96 15.48
CA ASP A 114 -4.67 -11.97 15.92
C ASP A 114 -3.59 -11.40 16.86
N ILE A 115 -3.03 -10.23 16.53
CA ILE A 115 -2.05 -9.54 17.36
C ILE A 115 -2.67 -9.13 18.71
N VAL A 116 -3.84 -8.49 18.68
CA VAL A 116 -4.50 -8.00 19.90
C VAL A 116 -4.95 -9.15 20.80
N ASP A 117 -5.50 -10.21 20.25
CA ASP A 117 -5.96 -11.40 21.00
C ASP A 117 -4.80 -12.12 21.71
N ARG A 118 -3.58 -12.00 21.18
CA ARG A 118 -2.36 -12.50 21.82
C ARG A 118 -1.75 -11.50 22.82
N GLY A 119 -2.38 -10.37 23.03
CA GLY A 119 -1.87 -9.28 23.90
C GLY A 119 -0.76 -8.45 23.25
N GLY A 120 -0.59 -8.53 21.95
CA GLY A 120 0.39 -7.76 21.18
C GLY A 120 -0.07 -6.33 20.89
N ILE A 121 0.86 -5.51 20.40
CA ILE A 121 0.63 -4.11 20.04
C ILE A 121 0.79 -3.96 18.52
N PRO A 122 -0.30 -3.75 17.78
CA PRO A 122 -0.24 -3.57 16.34
C PRO A 122 0.28 -2.18 15.96
N ILE A 123 1.24 -2.15 15.05
CA ILE A 123 1.77 -0.93 14.42
C ILE A 123 1.50 -1.02 12.92
N LEU A 124 0.58 -0.22 12.41
CA LEU A 124 0.36 -0.11 10.97
C LEU A 124 1.47 0.75 10.36
N CYS A 125 2.16 0.25 9.33
CA CYS A 125 3.25 1.00 8.68
C CYS A 125 3.08 1.02 7.17
N GLY A 126 3.03 2.21 6.55
CA GLY A 126 2.99 2.26 5.10
C GLY A 126 2.88 3.63 4.46
N GLY A 127 2.86 3.63 3.12
CA GLY A 127 2.75 4.83 2.30
C GLY A 127 1.53 4.85 1.38
N SER A 128 0.73 3.78 1.35
CA SER A 128 -0.47 3.69 0.52
C SER A 128 -1.66 4.31 1.25
N GLY A 129 -1.93 5.60 1.02
CA GLY A 129 -2.92 6.37 1.76
C GLY A 129 -4.31 5.72 1.78
N LEU A 130 -4.75 5.14 0.64
CA LEU A 130 -6.02 4.41 0.58
C LEU A 130 -6.05 3.19 1.51
N TYR A 131 -4.93 2.44 1.62
CA TYR A 131 -4.81 1.28 2.51
C TYR A 131 -4.86 1.72 3.98
N ILE A 132 -4.15 2.81 4.31
CA ILE A 132 -4.18 3.39 5.65
C ILE A 132 -5.62 3.81 6.01
N GLU A 133 -6.30 4.59 5.17
CA GLU A 133 -7.68 5.00 5.43
C GLU A 133 -8.65 3.80 5.52
N ALA A 134 -8.47 2.78 4.66
CA ALA A 134 -9.29 1.56 4.73
C ALA A 134 -9.10 0.79 6.05
N ALA A 135 -7.89 0.83 6.62
CA ALA A 135 -7.57 0.19 7.89
C ALA A 135 -8.00 1.01 9.11
N THR A 136 -8.11 2.33 8.99
CA THR A 136 -8.24 3.22 10.17
C THR A 136 -9.50 4.08 10.20
N CYS A 137 -10.17 4.27 9.05
CA CYS A 137 -11.32 5.17 8.95
C CYS A 137 -12.67 4.44 8.88
N GLY A 138 -12.69 3.13 9.09
CA GLY A 138 -13.92 2.35 9.13
C GLY A 138 -14.68 2.33 7.80
N TYR A 139 -13.98 2.45 6.68
CA TYR A 139 -14.61 2.30 5.36
C TYR A 139 -15.22 0.92 5.26
N SER A 140 -16.53 0.87 5.09
CA SER A 140 -17.19 -0.37 4.72
C SER A 140 -17.09 -0.51 3.22
N LEU A 141 -16.19 -1.38 2.80
CA LEU A 141 -16.01 -1.70 1.39
C LEU A 141 -16.81 -2.97 1.10
N PRO A 142 -17.85 -2.93 0.26
CA PRO A 142 -18.56 -4.14 -0.13
C PRO A 142 -17.72 -4.99 -1.08
N GLU A 143 -17.81 -6.30 -0.91
CA GLU A 143 -17.28 -7.22 -1.91
C GLU A 143 -18.19 -7.20 -3.14
N VAL A 144 -17.85 -6.39 -4.13
CA VAL A 144 -18.60 -6.29 -5.38
C VAL A 144 -17.90 -7.11 -6.45
N PRO A 145 -18.47 -8.27 -6.84
CA PRO A 145 -17.89 -9.09 -7.89
C PRO A 145 -17.90 -8.33 -9.22
N PRO A 146 -16.91 -8.54 -10.09
CA PRO A 146 -16.95 -7.98 -11.44
C PRO A 146 -18.17 -8.48 -12.22
N ASN A 147 -18.89 -7.55 -12.86
CA ASN A 147 -20.02 -7.88 -13.74
C ASN A 147 -19.67 -7.51 -15.20
N PRO A 148 -19.15 -8.47 -16.01
CA PRO A 148 -18.73 -8.22 -17.38
C PRO A 148 -19.86 -7.73 -18.29
N GLU A 149 -21.09 -8.21 -18.09
CA GLU A 149 -22.26 -7.82 -18.89
C GLU A 149 -22.61 -6.36 -18.62
N LEU A 150 -22.74 -5.98 -17.35
CA LEU A 150 -22.99 -4.59 -16.96
C LEU A 150 -21.88 -3.65 -17.48
N ARG A 151 -20.61 -4.05 -17.39
CA ARG A 151 -19.51 -3.25 -17.93
C ARG A 151 -19.60 -3.06 -19.42
N ALA A 152 -19.92 -4.12 -20.18
CA ALA A 152 -20.09 -4.05 -21.62
C ALA A 152 -21.27 -3.12 -22.03
N ASP A 153 -22.31 -3.04 -21.22
CA ASP A 153 -23.42 -2.12 -21.45
C ASP A 153 -23.03 -0.67 -21.12
N LEU A 154 -22.37 -0.44 -19.97
CA LEU A 154 -21.88 0.88 -19.59
C LEU A 154 -20.83 1.44 -20.57
N GLU A 155 -20.04 0.58 -21.21
CA GLU A 155 -19.08 1.01 -22.25
C GLU A 155 -19.75 1.62 -23.50
N LYS A 156 -21.03 1.40 -23.71
CA LYS A 156 -21.80 1.97 -24.82
C LYS A 156 -22.33 3.38 -24.54
N GLU A 157 -22.37 3.79 -23.26
CA GLU A 157 -22.87 5.09 -22.83
C GLU A 157 -21.77 6.16 -22.88
N THR A 158 -22.14 7.46 -22.93
CA THR A 158 -21.18 8.57 -22.84
C THR A 158 -20.73 8.81 -21.40
N ASP A 159 -19.57 9.43 -21.20
CA ASP A 159 -19.07 9.72 -19.85
C ASP A 159 -20.02 10.66 -19.08
N GLU A 160 -20.66 11.62 -19.77
CA GLU A 160 -21.64 12.52 -19.17
C GLU A 160 -22.88 11.75 -18.65
N ALA A 161 -23.37 10.79 -19.41
CA ALA A 161 -24.51 9.95 -19.02
C ALA A 161 -24.14 9.08 -17.81
N LEU A 162 -22.96 8.47 -17.84
CA LEU A 162 -22.45 7.65 -16.73
C LEU A 162 -22.25 8.48 -15.44
N ILE A 163 -21.70 9.69 -15.55
CA ILE A 163 -21.52 10.60 -14.39
C ILE A 163 -22.88 11.00 -13.82
N ALA A 164 -23.84 11.35 -14.67
CA ALA A 164 -25.20 11.70 -14.22
C ALA A 164 -25.88 10.51 -13.51
N ARG A 165 -25.71 9.30 -14.03
CA ARG A 165 -26.22 8.07 -13.41
C ARG A 165 -25.54 7.78 -12.09
N LEU A 166 -24.22 7.95 -11.97
CA LEU A 166 -23.50 7.80 -10.72
C LEU A 166 -23.96 8.81 -9.66
N ALA A 167 -24.15 10.08 -10.08
CA ALA A 167 -24.64 11.15 -9.19
C ALA A 167 -26.07 10.90 -8.65
N SER A 168 -26.90 10.15 -9.39
CA SER A 168 -28.24 9.76 -8.95
C SER A 168 -28.22 8.64 -7.90
N LEU A 169 -27.17 7.85 -7.85
CA LEU A 169 -27.02 6.70 -6.93
C LEU A 169 -26.28 7.06 -5.66
N LYS A 170 -25.27 7.95 -5.75
CA LYS A 170 -24.49 8.39 -4.59
C LYS A 170 -24.01 9.85 -4.73
N PRO A 171 -23.79 10.58 -3.62
CA PRO A 171 -23.13 11.88 -3.66
C PRO A 171 -21.73 11.78 -4.26
N LEU A 172 -21.40 12.68 -5.20
CA LEU A 172 -20.06 12.77 -5.77
C LEU A 172 -19.19 13.69 -4.89
N HIS A 173 -18.28 13.12 -4.13
CA HIS A 173 -17.45 13.87 -3.19
C HIS A 173 -16.13 14.40 -3.79
N ASN A 174 -15.66 13.78 -4.87
CA ASN A 174 -14.43 14.17 -5.57
C ASN A 174 -14.43 13.66 -7.01
N ASN A 175 -13.48 14.15 -7.83
CA ASN A 175 -13.36 13.74 -9.22
C ASN A 175 -12.65 12.38 -9.40
N THR A 176 -12.16 11.78 -8.34
CA THR A 176 -11.32 10.56 -8.41
C THR A 176 -12.12 9.34 -8.89
N ASP A 177 -13.42 9.29 -8.61
CA ASP A 177 -14.29 8.18 -9.01
C ASP A 177 -14.58 8.17 -10.51
N TYR A 178 -14.35 9.29 -11.20
CA TYR A 178 -14.67 9.47 -12.62
C TYR A 178 -13.60 10.19 -13.44
N ASP A 179 -12.37 10.24 -12.94
CA ASP A 179 -11.22 10.84 -13.65
C ASP A 179 -10.76 9.98 -14.85
N THR A 180 -11.15 8.71 -14.86
CA THR A 180 -10.95 7.82 -16.00
C THR A 180 -12.21 6.97 -16.23
N ARG A 181 -12.48 6.64 -17.50
CA ARG A 181 -13.63 5.81 -17.88
C ARG A 181 -13.69 4.48 -17.10
N LYS A 182 -12.54 3.81 -16.95
CA LYS A 182 -12.44 2.56 -16.18
C LYS A 182 -12.88 2.73 -14.72
N ARG A 183 -12.51 3.83 -14.08
CA ARG A 183 -12.92 4.14 -12.70
C ARG A 183 -14.39 4.49 -12.62
N LEU A 184 -14.90 5.27 -13.57
CA LEU A 184 -16.31 5.65 -13.65
C LEU A 184 -17.21 4.41 -13.77
N ILE A 185 -16.88 3.49 -14.67
CA ILE A 185 -17.62 2.23 -14.83
C ILE A 185 -17.56 1.39 -13.55
N ARG A 186 -16.37 1.29 -12.91
CA ARG A 186 -16.26 0.55 -11.65
C ARG A 186 -17.03 1.22 -10.51
N ALA A 187 -17.04 2.54 -10.42
CA ALA A 187 -17.81 3.27 -9.41
C ALA A 187 -19.32 3.06 -9.58
N LEU A 188 -19.80 3.02 -10.83
CA LEU A 188 -21.20 2.68 -11.15
C LEU A 188 -21.54 1.23 -10.80
N GLU A 189 -20.69 0.28 -11.18
CA GLU A 189 -20.86 -1.13 -10.84
C GLU A 189 -21.02 -1.32 -9.32
N ILE A 190 -20.19 -0.65 -8.53
CA ILE A 190 -20.28 -0.67 -7.06
C ILE A 190 -21.58 -0.02 -6.59
N ALA A 191 -21.92 1.16 -7.07
CA ALA A 191 -23.11 1.89 -6.64
C ALA A 191 -24.41 1.14 -6.96
N ILE A 192 -24.49 0.51 -8.13
CA ILE A 192 -25.64 -0.32 -8.54
C ILE A 192 -25.74 -1.55 -7.62
N TYR A 193 -24.63 -2.26 -7.40
CA TYR A 193 -24.61 -3.43 -6.53
C TYR A 193 -25.02 -3.08 -5.09
N GLU A 194 -24.53 -1.99 -4.53
CA GLU A 194 -24.90 -1.53 -3.18
C GLU A 194 -26.39 -1.16 -3.07
N ALA A 195 -26.97 -0.60 -4.12
CA ALA A 195 -28.40 -0.27 -4.15
C ALA A 195 -29.28 -1.54 -4.15
N GLU A 196 -28.85 -2.59 -4.83
CA GLU A 196 -29.53 -3.88 -4.93
C GLU A 196 -29.30 -4.78 -3.71
N HIS A 197 -28.15 -4.62 -3.03
CA HIS A 197 -27.70 -5.45 -1.92
C HIS A 197 -27.32 -4.57 -0.70
N PRO A 198 -28.32 -3.99 0.00
CA PRO A 198 -28.05 -3.18 1.18
C PRO A 198 -27.43 -4.05 2.29
N VAL A 199 -26.14 -3.82 2.58
CA VAL A 199 -25.40 -4.56 3.62
C VAL A 199 -25.51 -3.81 4.93
N GLN A 200 -25.85 -4.50 6.03
CA GLN A 200 -25.64 -3.98 7.38
C GLN A 200 -24.13 -3.95 7.68
N ARG A 201 -23.61 -2.74 7.80
CA ARG A 201 -22.19 -2.51 8.05
C ARG A 201 -21.90 -2.61 9.53
N THR A 202 -21.16 -3.62 9.95
CA THR A 202 -20.62 -3.68 11.31
C THR A 202 -19.49 -2.66 11.44
N ALA A 203 -19.46 -1.95 12.58
CA ALA A 203 -18.37 -1.03 12.87
C ALA A 203 -17.05 -1.82 12.94
N PHE A 204 -16.11 -1.45 12.11
CA PHE A 204 -14.77 -2.02 12.10
C PHE A 204 -13.90 -1.40 13.21
N LEU A 205 -12.99 -2.18 13.76
CA LEU A 205 -11.92 -1.73 14.64
C LEU A 205 -10.62 -1.65 13.83
N PRO A 206 -9.71 -0.72 14.08
CA PRO A 206 -9.57 0.15 15.26
C PRO A 206 -10.45 1.40 15.22
N LYS A 207 -10.82 1.89 16.42
CA LYS A 207 -11.64 3.12 16.57
C LYS A 207 -10.78 4.37 16.74
N ASN A 208 -9.66 4.24 17.47
CA ASN A 208 -8.82 5.34 17.89
C ASN A 208 -7.38 5.09 17.46
N THR A 209 -7.01 5.60 16.30
CA THR A 209 -5.65 5.45 15.77
C THR A 209 -4.80 6.68 16.09
N TYR A 210 -3.58 6.44 16.60
CA TYR A 210 -2.56 7.48 16.76
C TYR A 210 -1.65 7.51 15.54
N TYR A 211 -1.63 8.62 14.79
CA TYR A 211 -0.89 8.73 13.55
C TYR A 211 0.43 9.47 13.73
N ILE A 212 1.52 8.83 13.34
CA ILE A 212 2.88 9.37 13.31
C ILE A 212 3.30 9.50 11.86
N GLY A 213 3.61 10.72 11.43
CA GLY A 213 4.08 11.02 10.08
C GLY A 213 5.58 11.19 10.02
N THR A 214 6.29 10.46 9.14
CA THR A 214 7.72 10.67 8.93
C THR A 214 7.96 11.78 7.91
N LEU A 215 8.73 12.80 8.30
CA LEU A 215 8.91 14.04 7.55
C LEU A 215 10.37 14.23 7.14
N VAL A 216 10.60 14.38 5.85
CA VAL A 216 11.88 14.80 5.25
C VAL A 216 11.65 15.89 4.23
N SER A 217 12.64 16.75 4.01
CA SER A 217 12.53 17.80 2.98
C SER A 217 12.32 17.19 1.59
N ARG A 218 11.78 17.98 0.68
CA ARG A 218 11.58 17.52 -0.70
C ARG A 218 12.91 17.17 -1.36
N GLU A 219 13.91 17.98 -1.15
CA GLU A 219 15.24 17.85 -1.71
C GLU A 219 15.92 16.56 -1.19
N GLU A 220 15.91 16.38 0.13
CA GLU A 220 16.47 15.18 0.78
C GLU A 220 15.74 13.91 0.33
N ARG A 221 14.41 13.94 0.29
CA ARG A 221 13.60 12.82 -0.18
C ARG A 221 13.90 12.44 -1.63
N ASN A 222 14.00 13.44 -2.52
CA ASN A 222 14.30 13.18 -3.92
C ASN A 222 15.69 12.57 -4.07
N ALA A 223 16.69 13.09 -3.38
CA ALA A 223 18.04 12.51 -3.38
C ALA A 223 18.06 11.06 -2.84
N LYS A 224 17.29 10.77 -1.78
CA LYS A 224 17.13 9.40 -1.26
C LYS A 224 16.41 8.47 -2.25
N ILE A 225 15.41 8.98 -3.00
CA ILE A 225 14.72 8.23 -4.04
C ILE A 225 15.70 7.85 -5.16
N ASP A 226 16.46 8.81 -5.68
CA ASP A 226 17.38 8.58 -6.78
C ASP A 226 18.47 7.58 -6.37
N LYS A 227 19.08 7.77 -5.22
CA LYS A 227 20.08 6.83 -4.69
C LYS A 227 19.53 5.41 -4.51
N ARG A 228 18.29 5.29 -4.00
CA ARG A 228 17.65 3.98 -3.81
C ARG A 228 17.29 3.31 -5.12
N LEU A 229 16.87 4.08 -6.12
CA LEU A 229 16.61 3.55 -7.46
C LEU A 229 17.88 2.97 -8.08
N ASP A 230 18.98 3.70 -8.01
CA ASP A 230 20.27 3.22 -8.54
C ASP A 230 20.74 1.94 -7.81
N ALA A 231 20.67 1.92 -6.48
CA ALA A 231 21.02 0.73 -5.70
C ALA A 231 20.16 -0.49 -6.09
N ARG A 232 18.86 -0.34 -6.28
CA ARG A 232 17.98 -1.45 -6.69
C ARG A 232 18.24 -1.95 -8.11
N LEU A 233 18.60 -1.06 -9.02
CA LEU A 233 19.03 -1.47 -10.36
C LEU A 233 20.32 -2.32 -10.27
N GLU A 234 21.26 -1.95 -9.41
CA GLU A 234 22.51 -2.71 -9.15
C GLU A 234 22.24 -4.02 -8.40
N GLU A 235 21.24 -4.07 -7.49
CA GLU A 235 20.81 -5.26 -6.74
C GLU A 235 20.12 -6.32 -7.62
N GLY A 236 19.75 -6.00 -8.87
CA GLY A 236 19.14 -6.95 -9.80
C GLY A 236 17.63 -6.78 -10.00
N MET A 237 17.08 -5.57 -9.81
CA MET A 237 15.64 -5.31 -10.05
C MET A 237 15.20 -5.67 -11.48
N VAL A 238 16.08 -5.49 -12.47
CA VAL A 238 15.77 -5.86 -13.87
C VAL A 238 15.64 -7.37 -14.01
N GLU A 239 16.53 -8.12 -13.38
CA GLU A 239 16.57 -9.58 -13.39
C GLU A 239 15.39 -10.18 -12.63
N GLU A 240 15.01 -9.58 -11.48
CA GLU A 240 13.78 -9.97 -10.76
C GLU A 240 12.57 -9.90 -11.69
N ILE A 241 12.39 -8.78 -12.38
CA ILE A 241 11.21 -8.57 -13.25
C ILE A 241 11.29 -9.44 -14.51
N ARG A 242 12.48 -9.65 -15.08
CA ARG A 242 12.69 -10.56 -16.20
C ARG A 242 12.30 -11.99 -15.83
N SER A 243 12.75 -12.46 -14.67
CA SER A 243 12.45 -13.81 -14.21
C SER A 243 10.94 -14.03 -13.97
N LEU A 244 10.21 -13.00 -13.54
CA LEU A 244 8.74 -13.06 -13.40
C LEU A 244 8.05 -13.17 -14.76
N ILE A 245 8.53 -12.45 -15.79
CA ILE A 245 8.02 -12.55 -17.18
C ILE A 245 8.27 -13.96 -17.74
N GLU A 246 9.42 -14.56 -17.44
CA GLU A 246 9.83 -15.86 -17.97
C GLU A 246 9.25 -17.04 -17.15
N GLY A 247 8.60 -16.80 -16.01
CA GLY A 247 8.16 -17.84 -15.08
C GLY A 247 9.32 -18.54 -14.36
N ALA A 248 10.52 -17.96 -14.40
CA ALA A 248 11.74 -18.52 -13.83
C ALA A 248 12.06 -18.00 -12.41
N HIS A 249 11.20 -17.09 -11.86
CA HIS A 249 11.45 -16.55 -10.54
C HIS A 249 11.27 -17.64 -9.46
N PRO A 250 12.18 -17.73 -8.46
CA PRO A 250 12.13 -18.78 -7.43
C PRO A 250 10.78 -18.91 -6.72
N ALA A 251 10.09 -17.77 -6.46
CA ALA A 251 8.76 -17.77 -5.84
C ALA A 251 7.66 -18.36 -6.73
N GLN A 252 7.88 -18.53 -8.04
CA GLN A 252 6.95 -19.14 -8.98
C GLN A 252 7.28 -20.61 -9.24
N CYS A 253 8.53 -21.02 -9.03
CA CYS A 253 9.01 -22.36 -9.34
C CYS A 253 8.44 -23.40 -8.37
N ILE A 254 8.18 -24.59 -8.90
CA ILE A 254 7.75 -25.77 -8.14
C ILE A 254 8.93 -26.75 -8.10
N ILE A 255 9.16 -27.35 -6.95
CA ILE A 255 10.13 -28.46 -6.83
C ILE A 255 9.36 -29.76 -6.99
N ASP A 256 9.73 -30.57 -7.98
CA ASP A 256 9.13 -31.88 -8.23
C ASP A 256 9.59 -32.93 -7.21
N ASN A 257 9.02 -34.13 -7.30
CA ASN A 257 9.34 -35.23 -6.39
C ASN A 257 10.80 -35.72 -6.52
N ASP A 258 11.47 -35.42 -7.59
CA ASP A 258 12.86 -35.78 -7.88
C ASP A 258 13.85 -34.66 -7.50
N GLY A 259 13.33 -33.53 -6.96
CA GLY A 259 14.13 -32.38 -6.54
C GLY A 259 14.51 -31.42 -7.68
N ASN A 260 13.91 -31.55 -8.88
CA ASN A 260 14.15 -30.64 -9.98
C ASN A 260 13.27 -29.40 -9.84
N THR A 261 13.83 -28.25 -10.21
CA THR A 261 13.08 -26.98 -10.28
C THR A 261 12.31 -26.91 -11.59
N ILE A 262 10.99 -26.87 -11.49
CA ILE A 262 10.08 -26.67 -12.63
C ILE A 262 9.70 -25.18 -12.66
N PRO A 263 9.92 -24.47 -13.79
CA PRO A 263 9.49 -23.10 -13.95
C PRO A 263 7.98 -22.95 -13.71
N GLY A 264 7.61 -21.84 -13.07
CA GLY A 264 6.20 -21.48 -12.87
C GLY A 264 5.55 -20.90 -14.11
N GLN A 265 4.36 -20.34 -13.93
CA GLN A 265 3.66 -19.69 -15.03
C GLN A 265 4.26 -18.31 -15.30
N PRO A 266 4.63 -17.98 -16.55
CA PRO A 266 5.03 -16.64 -16.94
C PRO A 266 3.93 -15.62 -16.62
N ILE A 267 4.33 -14.43 -16.11
CA ILE A 267 3.39 -13.33 -15.89
C ILE A 267 3.39 -12.44 -17.13
N PRO A 268 2.22 -12.23 -17.77
CA PRO A 268 2.11 -11.34 -18.92
C PRO A 268 2.64 -9.93 -18.62
N ALA A 269 3.31 -9.30 -19.58
CA ALA A 269 3.87 -7.96 -19.44
C ALA A 269 2.80 -6.92 -19.04
N GLU A 270 1.60 -7.04 -19.57
CA GLU A 270 0.43 -6.19 -19.23
C GLU A 270 0.03 -6.28 -17.76
N ASP A 271 0.15 -7.45 -17.14
CA ASP A 271 -0.14 -7.62 -15.71
C ASP A 271 0.99 -7.02 -14.85
N LEU A 272 2.26 -7.19 -15.23
CA LEU A 272 3.39 -6.56 -14.55
C LEU A 272 3.34 -5.03 -14.62
N ILE A 273 2.95 -4.46 -15.75
CA ILE A 273 2.74 -3.01 -15.91
C ILE A 273 1.70 -2.49 -14.89
N TYR A 274 0.77 -3.31 -14.46
CA TYR A 274 -0.24 -2.95 -13.47
C TYR A 274 0.29 -2.88 -12.03
N TYR A 275 1.36 -3.62 -11.69
CA TYR A 275 1.81 -3.77 -10.29
C TYR A 275 2.55 -2.56 -9.69
N GLY A 276 2.90 -1.57 -10.44
CA GLY A 276 3.53 -0.37 -9.89
C GLY A 276 4.53 0.28 -10.83
N LEU A 277 5.22 1.29 -10.33
CA LEU A 277 6.08 2.11 -11.17
C LEU A 277 7.31 1.33 -11.64
N GLU A 278 8.00 0.66 -10.72
CA GLU A 278 9.19 -0.11 -10.98
C GLU A 278 8.90 -1.23 -11.99
N TYR A 279 7.87 -2.02 -11.74
CA TYR A 279 7.45 -3.11 -12.63
C TYR A 279 7.00 -2.58 -13.98
N LYS A 280 6.27 -1.47 -14.02
CA LYS A 280 5.82 -0.86 -15.27
C LYS A 280 7.00 -0.45 -16.16
N PHE A 281 7.90 0.37 -15.64
CA PHE A 281 8.94 0.95 -16.48
C PHE A 281 10.03 -0.06 -16.85
N VAL A 282 10.39 -0.96 -15.93
CA VAL A 282 11.32 -2.04 -16.23
C VAL A 282 10.72 -3.04 -17.24
N THR A 283 9.43 -3.38 -17.12
CA THR A 283 8.77 -4.22 -18.15
C THR A 283 8.79 -3.55 -19.51
N LEU A 284 8.49 -2.25 -19.61
CA LEU A 284 8.55 -1.52 -20.89
C LEU A 284 9.96 -1.55 -21.51
N TYR A 285 11.00 -1.49 -20.67
CA TYR A 285 12.38 -1.69 -21.13
C TYR A 285 12.60 -3.13 -21.62
N LEU A 286 12.15 -4.13 -20.88
CA LEU A 286 12.37 -5.54 -21.23
C LEU A 286 11.66 -5.97 -22.52
N ILE A 287 10.51 -5.36 -22.83
CA ILE A 287 9.79 -5.62 -24.10
C ILE A 287 10.23 -4.71 -25.26
N GLY A 288 11.23 -3.85 -25.03
CA GLY A 288 11.84 -3.01 -26.08
C GLY A 288 11.10 -1.70 -26.39
N GLU A 289 10.14 -1.30 -25.57
CA GLU A 289 9.43 -0.02 -25.71
C GLU A 289 10.24 1.18 -25.22
N LEU A 290 11.20 0.97 -24.32
CA LEU A 290 12.11 1.97 -23.78
C LEU A 290 13.56 1.49 -23.85
N THR A 291 14.49 2.43 -24.01
CA THR A 291 15.89 2.18 -23.71
C THR A 291 16.11 2.15 -22.18
N PHE A 292 17.23 1.60 -21.73
CA PHE A 292 17.58 1.57 -20.30
C PHE A 292 17.62 2.99 -19.68
N GLU A 293 18.19 3.95 -20.40
CA GLU A 293 18.30 5.33 -19.92
C GLU A 293 16.92 6.01 -19.82
N GLU A 294 16.05 5.82 -20.81
CA GLU A 294 14.68 6.32 -20.79
C GLU A 294 13.88 5.68 -19.64
N MET A 295 14.00 4.38 -19.44
CA MET A 295 13.37 3.66 -18.35
C MET A 295 13.80 4.26 -17.00
N ARG A 296 15.09 4.39 -16.73
CA ARG A 296 15.63 4.94 -15.49
C ARG A 296 15.13 6.36 -15.23
N GLN A 297 15.19 7.25 -16.24
CA GLN A 297 14.78 8.65 -16.14
C GLN A 297 13.27 8.79 -15.90
N GLN A 298 12.46 8.05 -16.65
CA GLN A 298 11.00 8.09 -16.51
C GLN A 298 10.56 7.50 -15.17
N LEU A 299 11.19 6.41 -14.73
CA LEU A 299 10.92 5.78 -13.44
C LEU A 299 11.26 6.73 -12.29
N ALA A 300 12.43 7.36 -12.27
CA ALA A 300 12.81 8.36 -11.26
C ALA A 300 11.78 9.50 -11.17
N THR A 301 11.39 10.06 -12.32
CA THR A 301 10.36 11.09 -12.40
C THR A 301 9.02 10.62 -11.84
N ALA A 302 8.60 9.40 -12.17
CA ALA A 302 7.33 8.84 -11.71
C ALA A 302 7.33 8.60 -10.20
N ILE A 303 8.45 8.15 -9.61
CA ILE A 303 8.60 7.96 -8.15
C ILE A 303 8.55 9.32 -7.43
N HIS A 304 9.20 10.36 -7.94
CA HIS A 304 9.12 11.72 -7.37
C HIS A 304 7.66 12.23 -7.37
N GLN A 305 6.92 12.00 -8.47
CA GLN A 305 5.51 12.37 -8.56
C GLN A 305 4.64 11.53 -7.61
N PHE A 306 4.95 10.25 -7.44
CA PHE A 306 4.26 9.38 -6.51
C PHE A 306 4.43 9.85 -5.06
N ALA A 307 5.65 10.17 -4.65
CA ALA A 307 5.92 10.72 -3.32
C ALA A 307 5.18 12.05 -3.07
N LYS A 308 5.04 12.90 -4.09
CA LYS A 308 4.21 14.11 -4.00
C LYS A 308 2.73 13.78 -3.81
N ARG A 309 2.20 12.79 -4.53
CA ARG A 309 0.80 12.34 -4.37
C ARG A 309 0.54 11.77 -2.98
N GLN A 310 1.47 10.98 -2.42
CA GLN A 310 1.36 10.47 -1.04
C GLN A 310 1.23 11.62 -0.04
N MET A 311 2.09 12.64 -0.12
CA MET A 311 1.99 13.82 0.75
C MET A 311 0.68 14.60 0.55
N THR A 312 0.17 14.68 -0.68
CA THR A 312 -1.13 15.30 -0.94
C THR A 312 -2.26 14.52 -0.28
N TRP A 313 -2.17 13.19 -0.27
CA TRP A 313 -3.13 12.32 0.41
C TRP A 313 -3.12 12.55 1.92
N PHE A 314 -1.95 12.53 2.56
CA PHE A 314 -1.83 12.74 4.01
C PHE A 314 -2.36 14.12 4.44
N ARG A 315 -2.06 15.18 3.69
CA ARG A 315 -2.68 16.49 3.89
C ARG A 315 -4.21 16.47 3.69
N GLY A 316 -4.69 15.58 2.84
CA GLY A 316 -6.13 15.31 2.66
C GLY A 316 -6.75 14.69 3.92
N MET A 317 -6.06 13.78 4.58
CA MET A 317 -6.46 13.20 5.86
C MET A 317 -6.52 14.26 6.96
N GLU A 318 -5.52 15.14 7.05
CA GLU A 318 -5.52 16.27 8.01
C GLU A 318 -6.72 17.20 7.79
N ARG A 319 -7.04 17.52 6.53
CA ARG A 319 -8.23 18.34 6.21
C ARG A 319 -9.56 17.68 6.59
N LYS A 320 -9.58 16.36 6.71
CA LYS A 320 -10.73 15.57 7.22
C LYS A 320 -10.76 15.50 8.74
N GLY A 321 -9.83 16.16 9.44
CA GLY A 321 -9.76 16.20 10.91
C GLY A 321 -8.87 15.14 11.54
N ILE A 322 -8.13 14.35 10.75
CA ILE A 322 -7.16 13.40 11.29
C ILE A 322 -5.91 14.16 11.75
N VAL A 323 -5.53 13.97 13.01
CA VAL A 323 -4.31 14.56 13.56
C VAL A 323 -3.13 13.65 13.23
N ILE A 324 -2.14 14.18 12.51
CA ILE A 324 -0.89 13.49 12.20
C ILE A 324 0.25 14.19 12.94
N HIS A 325 0.90 13.46 13.84
CA HIS A 325 2.06 13.92 14.59
C HIS A 325 3.31 13.74 13.72
N TRP A 326 3.76 14.83 13.09
CA TRP A 326 4.89 14.78 12.18
C TRP A 326 6.21 14.77 12.93
N THR A 327 7.09 13.80 12.63
CA THR A 327 8.40 13.66 13.24
C THR A 327 9.50 13.51 12.18
N ARG A 328 10.75 13.75 12.56
CA ARG A 328 11.93 13.45 11.74
C ARG A 328 12.48 12.10 12.17
N PRO A 329 12.58 11.12 11.23
CA PRO A 329 13.14 9.80 11.52
C PRO A 329 14.65 9.83 11.69
#